data_ac3bf55f97a0653fef1658f5df341e9d
#
_entry.id   ac3bf55f97a0653fef1658f5df341e9d
#
_cell.length_a   1.000
_cell.length_b   1.000
_cell.length_c   1.000
_cell.angle_alpha   90.00
_cell.angle_beta   90.00
_cell.angle_gamma   90.00
#
_symmetry.space_group_name_H-M   'P 1'
#
loop_
_entity.id
_entity.type
_entity.pdbx_description
1 polymer ?
#
loop_
_entity_poly.entity_id
_entity_poly.type
_entity_poly.pdbx_seq_one_letter_code
_entity_poly.pdbx_strand_id
1 'polypeptide(L)'
;MNALLKKASIVVLAVLALAFSLVGCGGSSAGGGGGERDGTLTVFAASSLTDAFEELAKTFEEDNPTVEVRLSFESSSTLLAQIQQGAPADVFASAAEEEMNAAVKDGLVAGEPEVFVRNREVVMVPKDNPANIQSMRTLAEPGIKLVLAEEGVPAADYAEEILGKANAEYGGGFKQDVIANVVSREADVRAAVNRVALGDADATLGYASDYTPDIRNQVEVIEIPDNLNIVATYPIGALKDAQDPELAREWVDLVVSEEGQRVLEEWGFEPAAR
;
A
#
# COMPACT_ATOMS: atom_id res chain seq x y z
N MET A 1 -66.43 24.27 -7.09
CA MET A 1 -67.12 25.51 -6.73
C MET A 1 -66.07 26.48 -6.23
N ASN A 2 -65.85 27.51 -7.03
CA ASN A 2 -65.22 28.81 -6.76
C ASN A 2 -63.77 28.83 -6.27
N ALA A 3 -62.89 29.29 -7.02
CA ALA A 3 -62.70 30.53 -7.81
C ALA A 3 -61.83 31.57 -7.07
N LEU A 4 -60.72 31.93 -7.79
CA LEU A 4 -60.30 33.32 -8.03
C LEU A 4 -59.69 34.08 -6.83
N LEU A 5 -58.63 34.81 -6.92
CA LEU A 5 -58.11 35.84 -7.81
C LEU A 5 -56.69 36.22 -7.35
N LYS A 6 -55.68 36.31 -8.23
CA LYS A 6 -55.14 37.49 -8.93
C LYS A 6 -54.67 38.66 -8.04
N LYS A 7 -53.41 39.01 -8.21
CA LYS A 7 -52.81 40.29 -8.73
C LYS A 7 -51.38 40.36 -8.20
N ALA A 8 -50.31 40.36 -8.97
CA ALA A 8 -49.80 41.34 -9.92
C ALA A 8 -49.44 42.71 -9.27
N SER A 9 -48.17 43.04 -9.37
CA SER A 9 -47.63 44.33 -9.87
C SER A 9 -46.34 44.71 -9.16
N ILE A 10 -45.33 44.87 -9.90
CA ILE A 10 -44.67 45.99 -10.60
C ILE A 10 -43.40 46.43 -9.87
N VAL A 11 -42.24 46.13 -10.51
CA VAL A 11 -41.21 47.00 -11.03
C VAL A 11 -40.80 48.24 -10.25
N VAL A 12 -39.55 48.34 -9.80
CA VAL A 12 -38.76 49.57 -9.93
C VAL A 12 -37.32 49.21 -10.26
N LEU A 13 -36.92 49.66 -11.42
CA LEU A 13 -35.58 49.76 -11.97
C LEU A 13 -34.86 50.93 -11.26
N ALA A 14 -33.61 50.72 -10.83
CA ALA A 14 -32.69 51.83 -10.62
C ALA A 14 -31.30 51.43 -11.12
N VAL A 15 -31.00 51.92 -12.29
CA VAL A 15 -29.68 51.97 -12.92
C VAL A 15 -28.92 53.09 -12.24
N LEU A 16 -27.71 52.80 -11.73
CA LEU A 16 -26.67 53.86 -11.54
C LEU A 16 -25.32 53.30 -11.97
N ALA A 17 -24.89 53.74 -13.14
CA ALA A 17 -23.55 53.63 -13.66
C ALA A 17 -22.75 54.85 -13.22
N LEU A 18 -21.51 54.64 -12.78
CA LEU A 18 -20.37 55.57 -12.85
C LEU A 18 -19.10 54.75 -12.59
N ALA A 19 -18.33 54.43 -13.55
CA ALA A 19 -17.25 55.12 -14.25
C ALA A 19 -15.92 55.10 -13.50
N PHE A 20 -14.98 54.38 -14.11
CA PHE A 20 -13.57 54.64 -14.34
C PHE A 20 -12.65 55.06 -13.18
N SER A 21 -11.65 54.18 -12.88
CA SER A 21 -10.26 54.65 -12.77
C SER A 21 -9.34 53.51 -13.13
N LEU A 22 -8.79 53.50 -14.36
CA LEU A 22 -7.56 52.83 -14.74
C LEU A 22 -6.39 53.57 -14.04
N VAL A 23 -5.62 52.86 -13.22
CA VAL A 23 -4.22 53.13 -12.98
C VAL A 23 -3.46 51.84 -13.22
N GLY A 24 -2.86 51.73 -14.37
CA GLY A 24 -1.85 50.76 -14.66
C GLY A 24 -0.53 51.21 -14.07
N CYS A 25 0.20 50.29 -13.50
CA CYS A 25 1.65 50.30 -13.52
C CYS A 25 2.15 48.89 -13.39
N GLY A 26 2.89 48.50 -14.42
CA GLY A 26 3.54 47.23 -14.55
C GLY A 26 4.61 46.98 -13.51
N GLY A 27 4.85 45.74 -13.26
CA GLY A 27 5.94 45.19 -12.48
C GLY A 27 5.95 43.70 -12.71
N SER A 28 6.59 43.28 -13.81
CA SER A 28 7.00 41.91 -13.97
C SER A 28 8.04 41.62 -12.91
N SER A 29 7.63 40.95 -11.85
CA SER A 29 8.54 40.23 -10.96
C SER A 29 8.31 38.76 -11.22
N ALA A 30 9.17 38.17 -12.06
CA ALA A 30 9.43 36.75 -12.05
C ALA A 30 10.13 36.46 -10.72
N GLY A 31 9.34 36.21 -9.71
CA GLY A 31 9.75 35.58 -8.44
C GLY A 31 9.22 34.19 -8.45
N GLY A 32 10.09 33.20 -8.54
CA GLY A 32 9.76 31.82 -8.22
C GLY A 32 9.35 31.77 -6.75
N GLY A 33 8.06 31.89 -6.51
CA GLY A 33 7.41 31.55 -5.24
C GLY A 33 6.93 30.14 -5.38
N GLY A 34 7.55 29.23 -4.68
CA GLY A 34 6.89 27.98 -4.31
C GLY A 34 5.62 28.38 -3.56
N GLY A 35 4.47 28.38 -4.24
CA GLY A 35 3.20 28.59 -3.56
C GLY A 35 2.99 27.38 -2.67
N GLU A 36 2.72 27.62 -1.41
CA GLU A 36 2.16 26.59 -0.53
C GLU A 36 0.97 25.99 -1.27
N ARG A 37 1.09 24.66 -1.61
CA ARG A 37 0.00 23.92 -2.22
C ARG A 37 -0.86 23.43 -1.08
N ASP A 38 -2.13 23.80 -1.08
CA ASP A 38 -3.14 23.27 -0.18
C ASP A 38 -3.82 22.09 -0.88
N GLY A 39 -3.74 20.90 -0.31
CA GLY A 39 -4.28 19.70 -0.95
C GLY A 39 -4.32 18.47 -0.07
N THR A 40 -4.94 17.43 -0.61
CA THR A 40 -4.94 16.08 -0.03
C THR A 40 -4.30 15.13 -1.03
N LEU A 41 -3.33 14.36 -0.58
CA LEU A 41 -2.75 13.27 -1.34
C LEU A 41 -3.27 11.94 -0.78
N THR A 42 -3.96 11.16 -1.61
CA THR A 42 -4.48 9.85 -1.22
C THR A 42 -3.60 8.74 -1.80
N VAL A 43 -2.92 8.00 -0.94
CA VAL A 43 -2.01 6.92 -1.31
C VAL A 43 -2.61 5.56 -0.93
N PHE A 44 -2.81 4.70 -1.91
CA PHE A 44 -3.17 3.31 -1.72
C PHE A 44 -1.92 2.45 -1.74
N ALA A 45 -1.61 1.78 -0.64
CA ALA A 45 -0.39 1.01 -0.47
C ALA A 45 -0.65 -0.36 0.14
N ALA A 46 0.10 -1.36 -0.30
CA ALA A 46 0.06 -2.69 0.29
C ALA A 46 0.26 -2.64 1.81
N SER A 47 -0.46 -3.48 2.57
CA SER A 47 -0.46 -3.48 4.04
C SER A 47 0.92 -3.65 4.66
N SER A 48 1.84 -4.36 4.00
CA SER A 48 3.24 -4.49 4.42
C SER A 48 4.04 -3.17 4.40
N LEU A 49 3.55 -2.14 3.70
CA LEU A 49 4.18 -0.81 3.62
C LEU A 49 3.75 0.14 4.75
N THR A 50 2.82 -0.27 5.62
CA THR A 50 2.16 0.60 6.60
C THR A 50 3.15 1.49 7.35
N ASP A 51 4.07 0.89 8.09
CA ASP A 51 4.95 1.64 9.02
C ASP A 51 5.92 2.56 8.25
N ALA A 52 6.51 2.07 7.15
CA ALA A 52 7.42 2.86 6.33
C ALA A 52 6.70 4.05 5.67
N PHE A 53 5.49 3.83 5.15
CA PHE A 53 4.73 4.90 4.49
C PHE A 53 4.13 5.90 5.49
N GLU A 54 3.80 5.49 6.71
CA GLU A 54 3.43 6.41 7.79
C GLU A 54 4.60 7.33 8.20
N GLU A 55 5.83 6.83 8.15
CA GLU A 55 7.03 7.64 8.38
C GLU A 55 7.30 8.58 7.21
N LEU A 56 7.23 8.09 5.97
CA LEU A 56 7.37 8.91 4.77
C LEU A 56 6.29 9.99 4.66
N ALA A 57 5.06 9.71 5.10
CA ALA A 57 3.99 10.71 5.12
C ALA A 57 4.32 11.89 6.03
N LYS A 58 4.91 11.64 7.19
CA LYS A 58 5.37 12.72 8.09
C LYS A 58 6.45 13.58 7.44
N THR A 59 7.44 12.94 6.80
CA THR A 59 8.48 13.66 6.05
C THR A 59 7.86 14.49 4.92
N PHE A 60 6.93 13.93 4.16
CA PHE A 60 6.26 14.64 3.07
C PHE A 60 5.45 15.84 3.54
N GLU A 61 4.71 15.70 4.64
CA GLU A 61 3.92 16.76 5.26
C GLU A 61 4.79 17.84 5.90
N GLU A 62 5.98 17.50 6.42
CA GLU A 62 6.96 18.47 6.90
C GLU A 62 7.48 19.36 5.78
N ASP A 63 7.73 18.78 4.61
CA ASP A 63 8.17 19.52 3.41
C ASP A 63 7.02 20.26 2.71
N ASN A 64 5.78 19.81 2.91
CA ASN A 64 4.55 20.36 2.34
C ASN A 64 3.49 20.65 3.43
N PRO A 65 3.67 21.71 4.26
CA PRO A 65 2.91 21.93 5.50
C PRO A 65 1.40 22.13 5.33
N THR A 66 0.93 22.37 4.12
CA THR A 66 -0.50 22.57 3.78
C THR A 66 -1.12 21.37 3.05
N VAL A 67 -0.34 20.28 2.91
CA VAL A 67 -0.80 19.02 2.32
C VAL A 67 -1.12 18.02 3.42
N GLU A 68 -2.25 17.34 3.30
CA GLU A 68 -2.63 16.18 4.12
C GLU A 68 -2.39 14.88 3.31
N VAL A 69 -1.57 13.97 3.83
CA VAL A 69 -1.38 12.64 3.24
C VAL A 69 -2.35 11.65 3.86
N ARG A 70 -3.22 11.08 3.05
CA ARG A 70 -4.18 10.03 3.44
C ARG A 70 -3.71 8.68 2.94
N LEU A 71 -3.34 7.81 3.86
CA LEU A 71 -2.88 6.46 3.56
C LEU A 71 -4.04 5.47 3.71
N SER A 72 -4.16 4.56 2.75
CA SER A 72 -5.08 3.42 2.82
C SER A 72 -4.29 2.14 2.61
N PHE A 73 -4.32 1.26 3.62
CA PHE A 73 -3.55 0.02 3.64
C PHE A 73 -4.47 -1.19 3.60
N GLU A 74 -4.33 -1.98 2.54
CA GLU A 74 -5.07 -3.22 2.29
C GLU A 74 -4.19 -4.18 1.50
N SER A 75 -4.71 -5.35 1.11
CA SER A 75 -4.03 -6.16 0.10
C SER A 75 -3.96 -5.43 -1.24
N SER A 76 -2.87 -5.64 -2.01
CA SER A 76 -2.73 -5.00 -3.32
C SER A 76 -3.89 -5.34 -4.26
N SER A 77 -4.40 -6.55 -4.20
CA SER A 77 -5.56 -6.99 -4.99
C SER A 77 -6.85 -6.25 -4.60
N THR A 78 -7.09 -6.03 -3.30
CA THR A 78 -8.23 -5.24 -2.81
C THR A 78 -8.12 -3.78 -3.27
N LEU A 79 -6.94 -3.17 -3.13
CA LEU A 79 -6.70 -1.79 -3.57
C LEU A 79 -6.88 -1.64 -5.08
N LEU A 80 -6.35 -2.57 -5.87
CA LEU A 80 -6.57 -2.60 -7.33
C LEU A 80 -8.06 -2.66 -7.66
N ALA A 81 -8.81 -3.54 -7.00
CA ALA A 81 -10.26 -3.63 -7.22
C ALA A 81 -10.99 -2.33 -6.86
N GLN A 82 -10.58 -1.64 -5.81
CA GLN A 82 -11.13 -0.33 -5.45
C GLN A 82 -10.80 0.74 -6.52
N ILE A 83 -9.56 0.79 -7.01
CA ILE A 83 -9.13 1.71 -8.07
C ILE A 83 -9.93 1.45 -9.36
N GLN A 84 -10.08 0.17 -9.76
CA GLN A 84 -10.89 -0.22 -10.91
C GLN A 84 -12.37 0.18 -10.78
N GLN A 85 -12.88 0.28 -9.55
CA GLN A 85 -14.24 0.75 -9.25
C GLN A 85 -14.33 2.29 -9.11
N GLY A 86 -13.23 3.00 -9.33
CA GLY A 86 -13.18 4.46 -9.31
C GLY A 86 -12.99 5.07 -7.92
N ALA A 87 -12.39 4.33 -6.98
CA ALA A 87 -12.00 4.92 -5.70
C ALA A 87 -11.00 6.06 -5.94
N PRO A 88 -11.15 7.20 -5.25
CA PRO A 88 -10.26 8.34 -5.44
C PRO A 88 -8.91 8.08 -4.76
N ALA A 89 -7.94 7.65 -5.54
CA ALA A 89 -6.56 7.50 -5.13
C ALA A 89 -5.65 8.24 -6.10
N ASP A 90 -4.56 8.80 -5.60
CA ASP A 90 -3.58 9.55 -6.38
C ASP A 90 -2.35 8.70 -6.69
N VAL A 91 -1.98 7.79 -5.79
CA VAL A 91 -0.84 6.88 -5.93
C VAL A 91 -1.25 5.45 -5.56
N PHE A 92 -0.68 4.48 -6.28
CA PHE A 92 -0.80 3.07 -5.97
C PHE A 92 0.60 2.45 -5.78
N ALA A 93 0.82 1.79 -4.64
CA ALA A 93 2.04 1.04 -4.31
C ALA A 93 1.66 -0.42 -4.01
N SER A 94 2.11 -1.33 -4.86
CA SER A 94 1.75 -2.75 -4.83
C SER A 94 2.88 -3.61 -4.26
N ALA A 95 2.51 -4.72 -3.60
CA ALA A 95 3.45 -5.75 -3.15
C ALA A 95 3.80 -6.78 -4.24
N ALA A 96 3.23 -6.66 -5.44
CA ALA A 96 3.55 -7.49 -6.58
C ALA A 96 3.41 -6.73 -7.90
N GLU A 97 4.17 -7.18 -8.91
CA GLU A 97 4.09 -6.63 -10.26
C GLU A 97 2.77 -6.98 -10.95
N GLU A 98 2.10 -8.06 -10.57
CA GLU A 98 0.88 -8.53 -11.21
C GLU A 98 -0.24 -7.49 -11.11
N GLU A 99 -0.53 -6.99 -9.92
CA GLU A 99 -1.57 -5.98 -9.70
C GLU A 99 -1.22 -4.65 -10.37
N MET A 100 0.04 -4.23 -10.30
CA MET A 100 0.47 -3.01 -10.98
C MET A 100 0.36 -3.16 -12.51
N ASN A 101 0.76 -4.30 -13.06
CA ASN A 101 0.64 -4.58 -14.49
C ASN A 101 -0.84 -4.61 -14.93
N ALA A 102 -1.73 -5.11 -14.08
CA ALA A 102 -3.17 -5.05 -14.33
C ALA A 102 -3.66 -3.60 -14.33
N ALA A 103 -3.24 -2.77 -13.37
CA ALA A 103 -3.57 -1.35 -13.34
C ALA A 103 -3.06 -0.60 -14.59
N VAL A 104 -1.84 -0.89 -15.05
CA VAL A 104 -1.27 -0.33 -16.28
C VAL A 104 -2.08 -0.76 -17.51
N LYS A 105 -2.42 -2.05 -17.61
CA LYS A 105 -3.21 -2.60 -18.72
C LYS A 105 -4.60 -1.97 -18.80
N ASP A 106 -5.20 -1.67 -17.66
CA ASP A 106 -6.51 -1.02 -17.58
C ASP A 106 -6.42 0.50 -17.80
N GLY A 107 -5.20 1.04 -17.99
CA GLY A 107 -4.95 2.45 -18.26
C GLY A 107 -5.15 3.36 -17.04
N LEU A 108 -5.00 2.83 -15.84
CA LEU A 108 -5.22 3.53 -14.56
C LEU A 108 -3.97 4.27 -14.07
N VAL A 109 -2.77 3.88 -14.54
CA VAL A 109 -1.49 4.46 -14.12
C VAL A 109 -1.04 5.55 -15.08
N ALA A 110 -0.49 6.64 -14.55
CA ALA A 110 0.07 7.75 -15.30
C ALA A 110 1.58 7.51 -15.55
N GLY A 111 1.93 7.21 -16.80
CA GLY A 111 3.33 6.91 -17.17
C GLY A 111 3.69 5.46 -16.87
N GLU A 112 4.98 5.22 -16.61
CA GLU A 112 5.50 3.89 -16.25
C GLU A 112 5.68 3.82 -14.73
N PRO A 113 5.22 2.76 -14.06
CA PRO A 113 5.47 2.56 -12.65
C PRO A 113 6.94 2.24 -12.40
N GLU A 114 7.43 2.56 -11.21
CA GLU A 114 8.79 2.31 -10.79
C GLU A 114 8.86 1.19 -9.75
N VAL A 115 9.80 0.25 -9.90
CA VAL A 115 10.12 -0.69 -8.84
C VAL A 115 10.96 0.04 -7.80
N PHE A 116 10.44 0.18 -6.58
CA PHE A 116 11.10 0.98 -5.55
C PHE A 116 11.77 0.15 -4.45
N VAL A 117 11.23 -1.03 -4.11
CA VAL A 117 11.85 -1.97 -3.15
C VAL A 117 11.57 -3.42 -3.52
N ARG A 118 12.27 -4.31 -2.82
CA ARG A 118 12.05 -5.75 -2.81
C ARG A 118 11.81 -6.23 -1.40
N ASN A 119 11.26 -7.43 -1.29
CA ASN A 119 11.02 -8.08 -0.02
C ASN A 119 11.21 -9.59 -0.14
N ARG A 120 11.35 -10.28 0.98
CA ARG A 120 11.43 -11.74 1.06
C ARG A 120 10.38 -12.25 2.01
N GLU A 121 9.88 -13.43 1.76
CA GLU A 121 9.04 -14.10 2.74
C GLU A 121 9.87 -14.81 3.81
N VAL A 122 9.31 -14.83 5.01
CA VAL A 122 9.81 -15.53 6.18
C VAL A 122 8.66 -16.30 6.83
N VAL A 123 9.00 -17.30 7.62
CA VAL A 123 8.02 -17.91 8.53
C VAL A 123 8.06 -17.15 9.84
N MET A 124 6.92 -16.65 10.30
CA MET A 124 6.77 -16.02 11.60
C MET A 124 6.02 -16.95 12.55
N VAL A 125 6.52 -17.07 13.79
CA VAL A 125 5.94 -17.88 14.86
C VAL A 125 5.79 -17.03 16.12
N PRO A 126 4.91 -17.39 17.07
CA PRO A 126 4.89 -16.73 18.38
C PRO A 126 6.26 -16.80 19.06
N LYS A 127 6.60 -15.78 19.86
CA LYS A 127 7.91 -15.63 20.49
C LYS A 127 8.36 -16.82 21.33
N ASP A 128 7.42 -17.47 21.99
CA ASP A 128 7.64 -18.68 22.79
C ASP A 128 7.57 -19.98 21.97
N ASN A 129 7.21 -19.87 20.70
CA ASN A 129 7.15 -20.96 19.72
C ASN A 129 6.59 -22.29 20.29
N PRO A 130 5.34 -22.29 20.77
CA PRO A 130 4.78 -23.43 21.49
C PRO A 130 4.66 -24.69 20.62
N ALA A 131 4.55 -24.52 19.31
CA ALA A 131 4.51 -25.61 18.33
C ALA A 131 5.89 -26.14 17.94
N ASN A 132 6.99 -25.55 18.49
CA ASN A 132 8.38 -25.93 18.24
C ASN A 132 8.73 -25.98 16.74
N ILE A 133 8.28 -25.01 15.98
CA ILE A 133 8.57 -24.87 14.55
C ILE A 133 10.03 -24.41 14.39
N GLN A 134 10.88 -25.25 13.79
CA GLN A 134 12.32 -24.99 13.65
C GLN A 134 12.73 -24.64 12.22
N SER A 135 11.86 -24.89 11.27
CA SER A 135 12.11 -24.65 9.85
C SER A 135 10.78 -24.70 9.09
N MET A 136 10.79 -24.24 7.86
CA MET A 136 9.68 -24.38 6.93
C MET A 136 9.18 -25.84 6.83
N ARG A 137 10.07 -26.83 6.95
CA ARG A 137 9.71 -28.25 6.89
C ARG A 137 8.75 -28.66 8.00
N THR A 138 8.85 -28.05 9.18
CA THR A 138 7.97 -28.34 10.33
C THR A 138 6.52 -27.92 10.06
N LEU A 139 6.27 -26.97 9.14
CA LEU A 139 4.91 -26.53 8.80
C LEU A 139 4.01 -27.66 8.26
N ALA A 140 4.59 -28.77 7.77
CA ALA A 140 3.85 -29.93 7.30
C ALA A 140 3.49 -30.94 8.42
N GLU A 141 3.96 -30.71 9.65
CA GLU A 141 3.63 -31.61 10.77
C GLU A 141 2.15 -31.46 11.16
N PRO A 142 1.45 -32.58 11.42
CA PRO A 142 0.03 -32.52 11.77
C PRO A 142 -0.23 -31.73 13.04
N GLY A 143 -1.24 -30.87 13.02
CA GLY A 143 -1.72 -30.14 14.19
C GLY A 143 -1.14 -28.73 14.33
N ILE A 144 -0.24 -28.29 13.43
CA ILE A 144 0.17 -26.89 13.31
C ILE A 144 -1.04 -26.05 12.89
N LYS A 145 -1.26 -24.93 13.57
CA LYS A 145 -2.28 -23.94 13.18
C LYS A 145 -1.60 -22.88 12.31
N LEU A 146 -1.65 -23.06 11.01
CA LEU A 146 -1.11 -22.12 10.04
C LEU A 146 -2.20 -21.11 9.65
N VAL A 147 -1.85 -19.82 9.59
CA VAL A 147 -2.67 -18.76 9.03
C VAL A 147 -1.94 -18.19 7.82
N LEU A 148 -2.66 -17.94 6.74
CA LEU A 148 -2.13 -17.32 5.52
C LEU A 148 -3.02 -16.15 5.12
N ALA A 149 -2.55 -15.32 4.19
CA ALA A 149 -3.43 -14.39 3.50
C ALA A 149 -4.40 -15.14 2.57
N GLU A 150 -5.50 -14.48 2.16
CA GLU A 150 -6.46 -15.00 1.18
C GLU A 150 -5.80 -15.24 -0.17
N GLU A 151 -6.35 -16.19 -0.93
CA GLU A 151 -5.90 -16.47 -2.30
C GLU A 151 -6.06 -15.23 -3.19
N GLY A 152 -5.07 -14.93 -4.03
CA GLY A 152 -5.02 -13.72 -4.85
C GLY A 152 -4.52 -12.47 -4.10
N VAL A 153 -4.08 -12.63 -2.86
CA VAL A 153 -3.28 -11.61 -2.16
C VAL A 153 -1.81 -11.91 -2.44
N PRO A 154 -0.96 -10.92 -2.81
CA PRO A 154 0.44 -11.18 -3.19
C PRO A 154 1.22 -12.08 -2.23
N ALA A 155 1.10 -11.88 -0.93
CA ALA A 155 1.76 -12.72 0.07
C ALA A 155 1.30 -14.19 0.00
N ALA A 156 0.02 -14.45 -0.28
CA ALA A 156 -0.48 -15.82 -0.44
C ALA A 156 0.04 -16.46 -1.74
N ASP A 157 0.12 -15.70 -2.81
CA ASP A 157 0.60 -16.19 -4.11
C ASP A 157 2.09 -16.52 -4.04
N TYR A 158 2.91 -15.69 -3.38
CA TYR A 158 4.30 -16.00 -3.10
C TYR A 158 4.46 -17.20 -2.17
N ALA A 159 3.68 -17.30 -1.11
CA ALA A 159 3.66 -18.46 -0.22
C ALA A 159 3.33 -19.75 -1.01
N GLU A 160 2.34 -19.70 -1.91
CA GLU A 160 1.99 -20.82 -2.78
C GLU A 160 3.15 -21.27 -3.69
N GLU A 161 3.89 -20.31 -4.28
CA GLU A 161 5.04 -20.59 -5.12
C GLU A 161 6.19 -21.19 -4.29
N ILE A 162 6.47 -20.63 -3.10
CA ILE A 162 7.46 -21.15 -2.14
C ILE A 162 7.11 -22.60 -1.76
N LEU A 163 5.85 -22.85 -1.40
CA LEU A 163 5.38 -24.22 -1.08
C LEU A 163 5.49 -25.15 -2.28
N GLY A 164 5.29 -24.65 -3.50
CA GLY A 164 5.51 -25.41 -4.73
C GLY A 164 6.95 -25.83 -4.91
N LYS A 165 7.93 -24.93 -4.72
CA LYS A 165 9.37 -25.21 -4.74
C LYS A 165 9.76 -26.19 -3.64
N ALA A 166 9.25 -25.98 -2.42
CA ALA A 166 9.48 -26.84 -1.28
C ALA A 166 8.92 -28.25 -1.49
N ASN A 167 7.78 -28.40 -2.14
CA ASN A 167 7.19 -29.69 -2.49
C ASN A 167 8.08 -30.48 -3.46
N ALA A 168 8.76 -29.80 -4.38
CA ALA A 168 9.71 -30.45 -5.27
C ALA A 168 10.99 -30.91 -4.54
N GLU A 169 11.46 -30.15 -3.54
CA GLU A 169 12.67 -30.46 -2.78
C GLU A 169 12.43 -31.45 -1.63
N TYR A 170 11.34 -31.28 -0.88
CA TYR A 170 11.06 -32.07 0.33
C TYR A 170 10.27 -33.36 0.06
N GLY A 171 9.74 -33.49 -1.15
CA GLY A 171 8.96 -34.66 -1.58
C GLY A 171 7.49 -34.36 -1.81
N GLY A 172 6.87 -35.14 -2.71
CA GLY A 172 5.48 -34.97 -3.07
C GLY A 172 4.56 -35.19 -1.88
N GLY A 173 3.71 -34.22 -1.60
CA GLY A 173 2.81 -34.20 -0.45
C GLY A 173 3.09 -33.05 0.53
N PHE A 174 4.31 -32.53 0.59
CA PHE A 174 4.68 -31.44 1.51
C PHE A 174 3.72 -30.26 1.43
N LYS A 175 3.47 -29.73 0.23
CA LYS A 175 2.55 -28.60 0.03
C LYS A 175 1.13 -28.95 0.53
N GLN A 176 0.65 -30.15 0.25
CA GLN A 176 -0.68 -30.58 0.68
C GLN A 176 -0.79 -30.68 2.19
N ASP A 177 0.26 -31.20 2.85
CA ASP A 177 0.31 -31.32 4.31
C ASP A 177 0.34 -29.94 4.98
N VAL A 178 1.11 -28.99 4.42
CA VAL A 178 1.13 -27.58 4.90
C VAL A 178 -0.24 -26.93 4.72
N ILE A 179 -0.85 -27.06 3.54
CA ILE A 179 -2.17 -26.46 3.27
C ILE A 179 -3.26 -27.11 4.15
N ALA A 180 -3.14 -28.39 4.49
CA ALA A 180 -4.07 -29.05 5.42
C ALA A 180 -4.02 -28.46 6.84
N ASN A 181 -2.93 -27.82 7.21
CA ASN A 181 -2.74 -27.13 8.49
C ASN A 181 -3.28 -25.69 8.50
N VAL A 182 -3.74 -25.15 7.36
CA VAL A 182 -4.30 -23.79 7.30
C VAL A 182 -5.66 -23.76 7.99
N VAL A 183 -5.73 -23.04 9.10
CA VAL A 183 -6.95 -22.90 9.92
C VAL A 183 -7.73 -21.63 9.60
N SER A 184 -7.08 -20.62 9.04
CA SER A 184 -7.72 -19.36 8.63
C SER A 184 -6.96 -18.71 7.48
N ARG A 185 -7.67 -17.90 6.71
CA ARG A 185 -7.10 -16.99 5.72
C ARG A 185 -7.56 -15.57 6.02
N GLU A 186 -6.64 -14.63 6.01
CA GLU A 186 -6.87 -13.23 6.40
C GLU A 186 -6.82 -12.33 5.17
N ALA A 187 -7.52 -11.21 5.23
CA ALA A 187 -7.69 -10.29 4.10
C ALA A 187 -6.37 -9.72 3.55
N ASP A 188 -5.33 -9.65 4.37
CA ASP A 188 -4.00 -9.19 4.02
C ASP A 188 -2.92 -9.85 4.89
N VAL A 189 -1.63 -9.63 4.53
CA VAL A 189 -0.50 -10.22 5.23
C VAL A 189 -0.36 -9.73 6.67
N ARG A 190 -0.61 -8.44 6.92
CA ARG A 190 -0.49 -7.86 8.26
C ARG A 190 -1.51 -8.45 9.22
N ALA A 191 -2.73 -8.72 8.75
CA ALA A 191 -3.74 -9.40 9.53
C ALA A 191 -3.30 -10.83 9.89
N ALA A 192 -2.67 -11.58 8.97
CA ALA A 192 -2.14 -12.91 9.23
C ALA A 192 -1.00 -12.88 10.28
N VAL A 193 -0.06 -11.94 10.16
CA VAL A 193 1.03 -11.74 11.13
C VAL A 193 0.49 -11.39 12.52
N ASN A 194 -0.52 -10.56 12.60
CA ASN A 194 -1.16 -10.20 13.86
C ASN A 194 -1.80 -11.40 14.58
N ARG A 195 -2.35 -12.37 13.84
CA ARG A 195 -2.87 -13.63 14.45
C ARG A 195 -1.79 -14.40 15.16
N VAL A 196 -0.59 -14.44 14.58
CA VAL A 196 0.58 -15.09 15.20
C VAL A 196 1.05 -14.28 16.41
N ALA A 197 1.16 -12.96 16.30
CA ALA A 197 1.58 -12.09 17.39
C ALA A 197 0.64 -12.18 18.61
N LEU A 198 -0.66 -12.40 18.40
CA LEU A 198 -1.66 -12.60 19.45
C LEU A 198 -1.69 -14.03 20.01
N GLY A 199 -0.96 -14.98 19.40
CA GLY A 199 -0.95 -16.39 19.80
C GLY A 199 -2.19 -17.18 19.34
N ASP A 200 -2.97 -16.64 18.40
CA ASP A 200 -4.14 -17.32 17.82
C ASP A 200 -3.73 -18.40 16.80
N ALA A 201 -2.51 -18.29 16.25
CA ALA A 201 -1.92 -19.21 15.29
C ALA A 201 -0.49 -19.59 15.69
N ASP A 202 -0.04 -20.75 15.21
CA ASP A 202 1.32 -21.24 15.47
C ASP A 202 2.34 -20.72 14.46
N ALA A 203 1.91 -20.35 13.25
CA ALA A 203 2.77 -19.77 12.21
C ALA A 203 1.98 -19.03 11.14
N THR A 204 2.70 -18.17 10.42
CA THR A 204 2.31 -17.60 9.12
C THR A 204 3.52 -17.50 8.19
N LEU A 205 3.29 -17.40 6.89
CA LEU A 205 4.24 -16.85 5.94
C LEU A 205 3.89 -15.37 5.75
N GLY A 206 4.90 -14.51 5.87
CA GLY A 206 4.77 -13.07 5.73
C GLY A 206 6.10 -12.47 5.31
N TYR A 207 6.14 -11.18 5.07
CA TYR A 207 7.34 -10.51 4.60
C TYR A 207 8.31 -10.19 5.74
N ALA A 208 9.61 -10.14 5.44
CA ALA A 208 10.63 -9.71 6.40
C ALA A 208 10.33 -8.31 6.98
N SER A 209 9.77 -7.41 6.17
CA SER A 209 9.35 -6.07 6.60
C SER A 209 8.19 -6.07 7.60
N ASP A 210 7.40 -7.14 7.67
CA ASP A 210 6.33 -7.25 8.66
C ASP A 210 6.86 -7.54 10.08
N TYR A 211 8.17 -7.89 10.23
CA TYR A 211 8.83 -8.04 11.51
C TYR A 211 9.22 -6.68 12.11
N THR A 212 8.22 -5.88 12.42
CA THR A 212 8.36 -4.51 12.90
C THR A 212 8.79 -4.43 14.37
N PRO A 213 9.33 -3.30 14.84
CA PRO A 213 9.71 -3.10 16.25
C PRO A 213 8.59 -3.43 17.24
N ASP A 214 7.33 -3.17 16.87
CA ASP A 214 6.18 -3.34 17.76
C ASP A 214 5.86 -4.82 18.04
N ILE A 215 6.15 -5.71 17.08
CA ILE A 215 5.85 -7.15 17.23
C ILE A 215 7.06 -8.01 17.55
N ARG A 216 8.31 -7.47 17.50
CA ARG A 216 9.55 -8.24 17.77
C ARG A 216 9.59 -8.95 19.14
N ASN A 217 8.82 -8.46 20.10
CA ASN A 217 8.68 -9.08 21.40
C ASN A 217 7.59 -10.17 21.44
N GLN A 218 6.78 -10.28 20.39
CA GLN A 218 5.63 -11.17 20.29
C GLN A 218 5.87 -12.31 19.30
N VAL A 219 6.73 -12.09 18.30
CA VAL A 219 7.02 -13.07 17.25
C VAL A 219 8.52 -13.35 17.12
N GLU A 220 8.83 -14.47 16.51
CA GLU A 220 10.17 -14.88 16.07
C GLU A 220 10.13 -15.22 14.59
N VAL A 221 11.23 -14.94 13.88
CA VAL A 221 11.38 -15.18 12.45
C VAL A 221 12.21 -16.44 12.22
N ILE A 222 11.76 -17.27 11.30
CA ILE A 222 12.46 -18.44 10.79
C ILE A 222 12.67 -18.21 9.29
N GLU A 223 13.92 -18.17 8.88
CA GLU A 223 14.31 -17.93 7.49
C GLU A 223 13.85 -19.06 6.58
N ILE A 224 13.38 -18.71 5.41
CA ILE A 224 13.11 -19.63 4.30
C ILE A 224 14.40 -19.77 3.50
N PRO A 225 14.90 -20.98 3.20
CA PRO A 225 16.10 -21.18 2.40
C PRO A 225 16.02 -20.42 1.06
N ASP A 226 17.14 -19.75 0.67
CA ASP A 226 17.19 -18.90 -0.54
C ASP A 226 16.73 -19.61 -1.81
N ASN A 227 17.04 -20.91 -1.97
CA ASN A 227 16.63 -21.71 -3.12
C ASN A 227 15.13 -21.99 -3.18
N LEU A 228 14.42 -21.77 -2.09
CA LEU A 228 12.96 -21.94 -1.98
C LEU A 228 12.25 -20.59 -1.97
N ASN A 229 12.91 -19.56 -1.45
CA ASN A 229 12.32 -18.24 -1.30
C ASN A 229 12.03 -17.55 -2.63
N ILE A 230 11.19 -16.52 -2.57
CA ILE A 230 10.85 -15.61 -3.65
C ILE A 230 11.27 -14.20 -3.24
N VAL A 231 11.74 -13.44 -4.21
CA VAL A 231 11.97 -12.00 -4.05
C VAL A 231 10.75 -11.28 -4.59
N ALA A 232 9.92 -10.78 -3.67
CA ALA A 232 8.78 -9.94 -4.02
C ALA A 232 9.26 -8.58 -4.52
N THR A 233 8.72 -8.11 -5.63
CA THR A 233 9.07 -6.84 -6.27
C THR A 233 7.91 -5.87 -6.09
N TYR A 234 8.20 -4.70 -5.53
CA TYR A 234 7.20 -3.69 -5.18
C TYR A 234 7.27 -2.52 -6.15
N PRO A 235 6.30 -2.40 -7.07
CA PRO A 235 6.15 -1.22 -7.93
C PRO A 235 5.27 -0.16 -7.29
N ILE A 236 5.54 1.12 -7.64
CA ILE A 236 4.76 2.29 -7.30
C ILE A 236 4.48 3.12 -8.55
N GLY A 237 3.33 3.76 -8.62
CA GLY A 237 2.98 4.66 -9.71
C GLY A 237 1.91 5.68 -9.32
N ALA A 238 2.01 6.88 -9.88
CA ALA A 238 0.93 7.84 -9.82
C ALA A 238 -0.25 7.36 -10.65
N LEU A 239 -1.47 7.61 -10.20
CA LEU A 239 -2.68 7.24 -10.93
C LEU A 239 -3.06 8.33 -11.93
N LYS A 240 -3.71 7.92 -13.01
CA LYS A 240 -4.07 8.81 -14.11
C LYS A 240 -5.12 9.86 -13.72
N ASP A 241 -6.03 9.45 -12.83
CA ASP A 241 -7.12 10.29 -12.34
C ASP A 241 -6.79 10.95 -10.99
N ALA A 242 -5.47 11.05 -10.64
CA ALA A 242 -5.00 11.75 -9.46
C ALA A 242 -5.55 13.19 -9.41
N GLN A 243 -6.00 13.61 -8.23
CA GLN A 243 -6.56 14.97 -8.04
C GLN A 243 -5.49 16.04 -8.22
N ASP A 244 -4.27 15.77 -7.74
CA ASP A 244 -3.08 16.57 -8.01
C ASP A 244 -1.96 15.67 -8.58
N PRO A 245 -1.80 15.61 -9.92
CA PRO A 245 -0.79 14.76 -10.55
C PRO A 245 0.66 15.18 -10.25
N GLU A 246 0.89 16.43 -9.87
CA GLU A 246 2.23 16.89 -9.49
C GLU A 246 2.57 16.41 -8.09
N LEU A 247 1.63 16.53 -7.15
CA LEU A 247 1.77 16.05 -5.79
C LEU A 247 1.94 14.52 -5.75
N ALA A 248 1.19 13.79 -6.58
CA ALA A 248 1.34 12.35 -6.71
C ALA A 248 2.75 11.95 -7.19
N ARG A 249 3.35 12.70 -8.12
CA ARG A 249 4.73 12.46 -8.57
C ARG A 249 5.75 12.82 -7.50
N GLU A 250 5.57 13.94 -6.81
CA GLU A 250 6.44 14.34 -5.69
C GLU A 250 6.50 13.27 -4.61
N TRP A 251 5.37 12.61 -4.32
CA TRP A 251 5.35 11.45 -3.42
C TRP A 251 6.15 10.27 -3.97
N VAL A 252 5.95 9.90 -5.24
CA VAL A 252 6.72 8.82 -5.89
C VAL A 252 8.21 9.17 -5.86
N ASP A 253 8.58 10.41 -6.18
CA ASP A 253 9.97 10.89 -6.16
C ASP A 253 10.57 10.78 -4.75
N LEU A 254 9.82 11.12 -3.69
CA LEU A 254 10.26 10.94 -2.31
C LEU A 254 10.51 9.45 -2.01
N VAL A 255 9.57 8.58 -2.35
CA VAL A 255 9.69 7.13 -2.07
C VAL A 255 10.93 6.52 -2.73
N VAL A 256 11.26 6.93 -3.96
CA VAL A 256 12.44 6.41 -4.69
C VAL A 256 13.74 7.17 -4.38
N SER A 257 13.67 8.28 -3.64
CA SER A 257 14.85 9.08 -3.25
C SER A 257 15.77 8.33 -2.29
N GLU A 258 17.00 8.87 -2.09
CA GLU A 258 17.94 8.32 -1.08
C GLU A 258 17.34 8.34 0.33
N GLU A 259 16.53 9.34 0.65
CA GLU A 259 15.85 9.46 1.94
C GLU A 259 14.75 8.42 2.09
N GLY A 260 13.88 8.29 1.10
CA GLY A 260 12.81 7.30 1.08
C GLY A 260 13.36 5.87 1.15
N GLN A 261 14.42 5.59 0.39
CA GLN A 261 15.06 4.28 0.41
C GLN A 261 15.68 3.95 1.77
N ARG A 262 16.27 4.93 2.46
CA ARG A 262 16.78 4.72 3.82
C ARG A 262 15.66 4.35 4.80
N VAL A 263 14.53 5.06 4.77
CA VAL A 263 13.37 4.71 5.60
C VAL A 263 12.88 3.30 5.30
N LEU A 264 12.75 2.93 4.03
CA LEU A 264 12.32 1.60 3.63
C LEU A 264 13.29 0.51 4.10
N GLU A 265 14.61 0.73 4.01
CA GLU A 265 15.63 -0.19 4.52
C GLU A 265 15.56 -0.34 6.06
N GLU A 266 15.31 0.74 6.80
CA GLU A 266 15.12 0.70 8.26
C GLU A 266 13.90 -0.14 8.67
N TRP A 267 12.87 -0.20 7.81
CA TRP A 267 11.70 -1.06 7.97
C TRP A 267 11.85 -2.45 7.35
N GLY A 268 13.06 -2.85 6.94
CA GLY A 268 13.39 -4.22 6.54
C GLY A 268 13.14 -4.56 5.08
N PHE A 269 12.87 -3.56 4.24
CA PHE A 269 12.83 -3.76 2.79
C PHE A 269 14.24 -3.83 2.19
N GLU A 270 14.38 -4.55 1.07
CA GLU A 270 15.60 -4.58 0.29
C GLU A 270 15.51 -3.52 -0.83
N PRO A 271 16.60 -2.76 -1.10
CA PRO A 271 16.60 -1.81 -2.22
C PRO A 271 16.26 -2.49 -3.55
N ALA A 272 15.54 -1.78 -4.42
CA ALA A 272 15.46 -2.19 -5.81
C ALA A 272 16.88 -2.20 -6.40
N ALA A 273 17.31 -3.31 -7.04
CA ALA A 273 18.60 -3.36 -7.67
C ALA A 273 18.70 -2.22 -8.70
N ARG A 274 19.68 -1.35 -8.53
CA ARG A 274 20.03 -0.29 -9.49
C ARG A 274 20.65 -0.88 -10.74
#